data_e58c0932a0b2966e7090ed42cd7b7c49
#
_entry.id   e58c0932a0b2966e7090ed42cd7b7c49
#
_cell.length_a   1.000
_cell.length_b   1.000
_cell.length_c   1.000
_cell.angle_alpha   90.00
_cell.angle_beta   90.00
_cell.angle_gamma   90.00
#
_symmetry.space_group_name_H-M   'P 1'
#
loop_
_entity.id
_entity.type
_entity.pdbx_description
1 polymer ?
#
loop_
_entity_poly.entity_id
_entity_poly.type
_entity_poly.pdbx_seq_one_letter_code
_entity_poly.pdbx_strand_id
1 'polypeptide(L)'
;GAVVVITAAALIVMVGMMAMVADIGVLALEKTRLQNACDAAALAAAWELPDTFSARQKAGDYLNMNGVDITETTISFNTDNTKVTVEATRSVDFKFAQVLGINNGTAKAKAMAAYGSISGMTGVVPFGIPDQEMIFGVEYQLKAGSQDDYGPGNYGPLALELRGADSYLNNLKHGYSGTISVGDWIDTEPGNMSGPTYDGITYRI
;
A
#
# COMPACT_ATOMS: atom_id res chain seq x y z
N GLY A 1 30.26 37.70 41.98
CA GLY A 1 30.32 38.21 40.62
C GLY A 1 30.43 37.14 39.52
N ALA A 2 31.40 36.22 39.56
CA ALA A 2 31.65 35.25 38.43
C ALA A 2 30.50 34.29 38.19
N VAL A 3 29.83 33.78 39.22
CA VAL A 3 28.72 32.85 39.11
C VAL A 3 27.55 33.43 38.29
N VAL A 4 27.21 34.68 38.51
CA VAL A 4 26.12 35.37 37.78
C VAL A 4 26.41 35.45 36.28
N VAL A 5 27.67 35.77 35.92
CA VAL A 5 28.08 35.84 34.51
C VAL A 5 28.03 34.48 33.85
N ILE A 6 28.50 33.43 34.53
CA ILE A 6 28.48 32.06 34.03
C ILE A 6 27.01 31.58 33.86
N THR A 7 26.17 31.85 34.82
CA THR A 7 24.74 31.48 34.77
C THR A 7 24.03 32.22 33.63
N ALA A 8 24.28 33.53 33.45
CA ALA A 8 23.71 34.29 32.35
C ALA A 8 24.16 33.75 30.98
N ALA A 9 25.46 33.42 30.80
CA ALA A 9 25.98 32.82 29.58
C ALA A 9 25.35 31.44 29.32
N ALA A 10 25.20 30.57 30.33
CA ALA A 10 24.57 29.29 30.24
C ALA A 10 23.09 29.40 29.82
N LEU A 11 22.35 30.37 30.39
CA LEU A 11 20.94 30.59 30.00
C LEU A 11 20.80 30.99 28.52
N ILE A 12 21.69 31.87 28.02
CA ILE A 12 21.65 32.25 26.58
C ILE A 12 21.86 31.04 25.70
N VAL A 13 22.80 30.14 26.02
CA VAL A 13 23.04 28.92 25.28
C VAL A 13 21.84 27.97 25.33
N MET A 14 21.25 27.80 26.51
CA MET A 14 20.06 26.94 26.69
C MET A 14 18.87 27.46 25.88
N VAL A 15 18.59 28.75 25.91
CA VAL A 15 17.51 29.40 25.14
C VAL A 15 17.77 29.24 23.64
N GLY A 16 19.02 29.42 23.20
CA GLY A 16 19.40 29.21 21.80
C GLY A 16 19.20 27.75 21.32
N MET A 17 19.52 26.78 22.17
CA MET A 17 19.26 25.37 21.86
C MET A 17 17.76 25.05 21.76
N MET A 18 16.95 25.55 22.71
CA MET A 18 15.50 25.37 22.66
C MET A 18 14.88 25.98 21.39
N ALA A 19 15.35 27.14 21.01
CA ALA A 19 14.92 27.85 19.81
C ALA A 19 15.22 27.04 18.53
N MET A 20 16.41 26.46 18.42
CA MET A 20 16.79 25.60 17.28
C MET A 20 15.94 24.33 17.23
N VAL A 21 15.62 23.72 18.36
CA VAL A 21 14.72 22.54 18.42
C VAL A 21 13.33 22.88 17.89
N ALA A 22 12.81 24.09 18.17
CA ALA A 22 11.51 24.53 17.66
C ALA A 22 11.50 24.64 16.12
N ASP A 23 12.52 25.24 15.51
CA ASP A 23 12.62 25.35 14.03
C ASP A 23 12.74 23.98 13.36
N ILE A 24 13.55 23.07 13.92
CA ILE A 24 13.68 21.70 13.44
C ILE A 24 12.33 20.95 13.59
N GLY A 25 11.62 21.17 14.69
CA GLY A 25 10.29 20.58 14.92
C GLY A 25 9.28 21.01 13.86
N VAL A 26 9.24 22.29 13.51
CA VAL A 26 8.38 22.81 12.42
C VAL A 26 8.76 22.22 11.09
N LEU A 27 10.06 22.15 10.76
CA LEU A 27 10.54 21.52 9.52
C LEU A 27 10.13 20.03 9.43
N ALA A 28 10.27 19.29 10.52
CA ALA A 28 9.86 17.88 10.59
C ALA A 28 8.34 17.71 10.42
N LEU A 29 7.54 18.59 11.02
CA LEU A 29 6.08 18.60 10.86
C LEU A 29 5.68 18.85 9.41
N GLU A 30 6.27 19.86 8.77
CA GLU A 30 5.98 20.16 7.36
C GLU A 30 6.42 19.01 6.43
N LYS A 31 7.55 18.37 6.70
CA LYS A 31 7.96 17.17 5.96
C LYS A 31 6.94 16.04 6.08
N THR A 32 6.41 15.80 7.28
CA THR A 32 5.37 14.77 7.50
C THR A 32 4.08 15.13 6.77
N ARG A 33 3.66 16.40 6.79
CA ARG A 33 2.47 16.86 6.05
C ARG A 33 2.64 16.68 4.54
N LEU A 34 3.78 17.08 4.00
CA LEU A 34 4.08 16.88 2.58
C LEU A 34 4.10 15.39 2.20
N GLN A 35 4.66 14.53 3.05
CA GLN A 35 4.69 13.08 2.81
C GLN A 35 3.28 12.52 2.75
N ASN A 36 2.43 12.83 3.72
CA ASN A 36 1.04 12.38 3.73
C ASN A 36 0.26 12.84 2.48
N ALA A 37 0.50 14.09 2.05
CA ALA A 37 -0.13 14.62 0.83
C ALA A 37 0.36 13.89 -0.43
N CYS A 38 1.68 13.64 -0.55
CA CYS A 38 2.26 12.92 -1.67
C CYS A 38 1.76 11.45 -1.71
N ASP A 39 1.67 10.78 -0.56
CA ASP A 39 1.19 9.41 -0.46
C ASP A 39 -0.29 9.32 -0.90
N ALA A 40 -1.14 10.21 -0.40
CA ALA A 40 -2.54 10.27 -0.79
C ALA A 40 -2.71 10.58 -2.28
N ALA A 41 -1.96 11.53 -2.82
CA ALA A 41 -2.01 11.91 -4.22
C ALA A 41 -1.51 10.81 -5.15
N ALA A 42 -0.41 10.14 -4.79
CA ALA A 42 0.13 9.04 -5.58
C ALA A 42 -0.84 7.85 -5.65
N LEU A 43 -1.45 7.47 -4.52
CA LEU A 43 -2.45 6.39 -4.48
C LEU A 43 -3.70 6.74 -5.30
N ALA A 44 -4.22 7.96 -5.15
CA ALA A 44 -5.39 8.41 -5.90
C ALA A 44 -5.11 8.47 -7.41
N ALA A 45 -3.93 8.96 -7.82
CA ALA A 45 -3.52 9.01 -9.22
C ALA A 45 -3.31 7.62 -9.82
N ALA A 46 -2.77 6.66 -9.05
CA ALA A 46 -2.52 5.31 -9.53
C ALA A 46 -3.82 4.59 -9.92
N TRP A 47 -4.94 4.93 -9.31
CA TRP A 47 -6.26 4.37 -9.62
C TRP A 47 -6.76 4.76 -11.02
N GLU A 48 -6.34 5.91 -11.51
CA GLU A 48 -6.74 6.43 -12.84
C GLU A 48 -5.81 5.94 -13.97
N LEU A 49 -4.68 5.29 -13.64
CA LEU A 49 -3.75 4.78 -14.66
C LEU A 49 -4.40 3.67 -15.50
N PRO A 50 -4.11 3.60 -16.81
CA PRO A 50 -3.04 4.29 -17.55
C PRO A 50 -3.40 5.69 -18.09
N ASP A 51 -4.58 6.26 -17.78
CA ASP A 51 -4.95 7.62 -18.19
C ASP A 51 -4.18 8.65 -17.35
N THR A 52 -3.06 9.13 -17.90
CA THR A 52 -2.17 10.09 -17.22
C THR A 52 -2.78 11.47 -17.05
N PHE A 53 -3.79 11.85 -17.87
CA PHE A 53 -4.48 13.12 -17.71
C PHE A 53 -5.38 13.10 -16.47
N SER A 54 -6.26 12.11 -16.38
CA SER A 54 -7.13 11.90 -15.21
C SER A 54 -6.30 11.66 -13.94
N ALA A 55 -5.23 10.88 -14.04
CA ALA A 55 -4.32 10.61 -12.93
C ALA A 55 -3.65 11.90 -12.40
N ARG A 56 -3.21 12.81 -13.29
CA ARG A 56 -2.62 14.09 -12.88
C ARG A 56 -3.66 15.01 -12.22
N GLN A 57 -4.88 15.06 -12.76
CA GLN A 57 -5.96 15.84 -12.18
C GLN A 57 -6.30 15.33 -10.77
N LYS A 58 -6.46 14.02 -10.62
CA LYS A 58 -6.76 13.38 -9.34
C LYS A 58 -5.65 13.62 -8.31
N ALA A 59 -4.38 13.51 -8.72
CA ALA A 59 -3.26 13.86 -7.85
C ALA A 59 -3.34 15.30 -7.35
N GLY A 60 -3.63 16.25 -8.25
CA GLY A 60 -3.78 17.66 -7.90
C GLY A 60 -4.90 17.91 -6.89
N ASP A 61 -6.06 17.25 -7.07
CA ASP A 61 -7.19 17.35 -6.13
C ASP A 61 -6.79 16.89 -4.73
N TYR A 62 -6.11 15.74 -4.62
CA TYR A 62 -5.69 15.20 -3.33
C TYR A 62 -4.55 16.00 -2.68
N LEU A 63 -3.63 16.58 -3.48
CA LEU A 63 -2.63 17.52 -2.97
C LEU A 63 -3.30 18.74 -2.33
N ASN A 64 -4.25 19.37 -3.07
CA ASN A 64 -4.98 20.53 -2.59
C ASN A 64 -5.80 20.22 -1.32
N MET A 65 -6.49 19.08 -1.26
CA MET A 65 -7.22 18.62 -0.08
C MET A 65 -6.31 18.47 1.16
N ASN A 66 -5.04 18.16 0.95
CA ASN A 66 -4.02 18.03 2.00
C ASN A 66 -3.20 19.31 2.22
N GLY A 67 -3.61 20.44 1.63
CA GLY A 67 -2.99 21.75 1.84
C GLY A 67 -1.62 21.90 1.15
N VAL A 68 -1.42 21.19 0.04
CA VAL A 68 -0.22 21.30 -0.81
C VAL A 68 -0.63 21.81 -2.18
N ASP A 69 -0.05 22.96 -2.57
CA ASP A 69 -0.29 23.53 -3.89
C ASP A 69 0.43 22.70 -4.97
N ILE A 70 -0.23 22.54 -6.12
CA ILE A 70 0.35 21.81 -7.25
C ILE A 70 1.64 22.45 -7.78
N THR A 71 1.83 23.75 -7.57
CA THR A 71 3.04 24.49 -7.94
C THR A 71 4.27 24.09 -7.10
N GLU A 72 4.06 23.54 -5.91
CA GLU A 72 5.10 23.00 -5.04
C GLU A 72 5.46 21.55 -5.41
N THR A 73 4.82 20.97 -6.44
CA THR A 73 4.89 19.54 -6.73
C THR A 73 5.33 19.23 -8.15
N THR A 74 5.89 18.04 -8.31
CA THR A 74 6.18 17.45 -9.62
C THR A 74 5.50 16.09 -9.69
N ILE A 75 4.63 15.89 -10.69
CA ILE A 75 3.95 14.63 -10.95
C ILE A 75 4.51 14.05 -12.24
N SER A 76 5.08 12.86 -12.16
CA SER A 76 5.68 12.15 -13.29
C SER A 76 5.19 10.71 -13.39
N PHE A 77 5.21 10.17 -14.61
CA PHE A 77 4.77 8.82 -14.93
C PHE A 77 5.93 8.05 -15.58
N ASN A 78 5.95 6.73 -15.44
CA ASN A 78 6.87 5.89 -16.17
C ASN A 78 6.44 5.73 -17.64
N THR A 79 7.30 5.14 -18.46
CA THR A 79 7.10 4.97 -19.91
C THR A 79 5.81 4.21 -20.25
N ASP A 80 5.43 3.25 -19.43
CA ASP A 80 4.29 2.36 -19.67
C ASP A 80 3.00 2.89 -19.02
N ASN A 81 3.03 4.07 -18.40
CA ASN A 81 1.91 4.67 -17.67
C ASN A 81 1.29 3.73 -16.61
N THR A 82 2.12 2.90 -15.97
CA THR A 82 1.68 1.99 -14.90
C THR A 82 2.10 2.46 -13.51
N LYS A 83 2.91 3.52 -13.44
CA LYS A 83 3.46 4.05 -12.20
C LYS A 83 3.44 5.56 -12.21
N VAL A 84 3.01 6.15 -11.10
CA VAL A 84 3.06 7.58 -10.84
C VAL A 84 4.03 7.88 -9.70
N THR A 85 4.77 8.96 -9.85
CA THR A 85 5.65 9.52 -8.81
C THR A 85 5.19 10.95 -8.54
N VAL A 86 4.96 11.27 -7.29
CA VAL A 86 4.62 12.61 -6.79
C VAL A 86 5.73 13.07 -5.88
N GLU A 87 6.33 14.20 -6.19
CA GLU A 87 7.38 14.85 -5.39
C GLU A 87 6.90 16.23 -4.98
N ALA A 88 7.09 16.61 -3.72
CA ALA A 88 6.77 17.92 -3.21
C ALA A 88 7.97 18.56 -2.53
N THR A 89 8.10 19.88 -2.68
CA THR A 89 9.18 20.66 -2.08
C THR A 89 8.63 21.97 -1.56
N ARG A 90 8.85 22.25 -0.28
CA ARG A 90 8.40 23.47 0.41
C ARG A 90 9.54 24.12 1.18
N SER A 91 9.70 25.43 1.05
CA SER A 91 10.57 26.23 1.90
C SER A 91 9.85 26.54 3.21
N VAL A 92 10.53 26.32 4.33
CA VAL A 92 10.01 26.57 5.68
C VAL A 92 10.88 27.63 6.33
N ASP A 93 10.28 28.79 6.64
CA ASP A 93 10.97 29.88 7.30
C ASP A 93 11.24 29.57 8.76
N PHE A 94 12.49 29.63 9.15
CA PHE A 94 12.90 29.50 10.54
C PHE A 94 12.64 30.80 11.29
N LYS A 95 12.28 30.70 12.56
CA LYS A 95 12.00 31.87 13.40
C LYS A 95 13.17 32.21 14.32
N PHE A 96 13.87 31.21 14.78
CA PHE A 96 14.94 31.37 15.76
C PHE A 96 16.35 31.24 15.14
N ALA A 97 16.52 30.32 14.21
CA ALA A 97 17.79 30.09 13.54
C ALA A 97 18.24 31.30 12.68
N GLN A 98 17.33 32.24 12.37
CA GLN A 98 17.64 33.50 11.72
C GLN A 98 18.69 34.34 12.47
N VAL A 99 18.73 34.24 13.80
CA VAL A 99 19.75 34.92 14.62
C VAL A 99 21.16 34.40 14.31
N LEU A 100 21.25 33.16 13.82
CA LEU A 100 22.49 32.52 13.38
C LEU A 100 22.75 32.68 11.87
N GLY A 101 21.93 33.46 11.16
CA GLY A 101 22.02 33.66 9.72
C GLY A 101 21.36 32.53 8.88
N ILE A 102 20.63 31.59 9.50
CA ILE A 102 19.92 30.51 8.82
C ILE A 102 18.46 30.88 8.71
N ASN A 103 18.02 31.34 7.53
CA ASN A 103 16.69 31.92 7.35
C ASN A 103 15.58 30.90 7.09
N ASN A 104 15.88 29.80 6.40
CA ASN A 104 14.90 28.78 6.04
C ASN A 104 15.53 27.38 5.93
N GLY A 105 14.67 26.37 5.92
CA GLY A 105 14.99 25.00 5.59
C GLY A 105 14.07 24.50 4.46
N THR A 106 14.44 23.41 3.82
CA THR A 106 13.64 22.81 2.74
C THR A 106 13.08 21.48 3.19
N ALA A 107 11.75 21.37 3.24
CA ALA A 107 11.06 20.12 3.40
C ALA A 107 10.85 19.48 2.02
N LYS A 108 11.19 18.21 1.88
CA LYS A 108 10.98 17.42 0.66
C LYS A 108 10.27 16.12 1.00
N ALA A 109 9.35 15.74 0.14
CA ALA A 109 8.63 14.47 0.21
C ALA A 109 8.55 13.83 -1.17
N LYS A 110 8.44 12.52 -1.20
CA LYS A 110 8.29 11.75 -2.42
C LYS A 110 7.45 10.51 -2.14
N ALA A 111 6.47 10.28 -2.99
CA ALA A 111 5.65 9.07 -2.99
C ALA A 111 5.60 8.45 -4.38
N MET A 112 5.40 7.15 -4.42
CA MET A 112 5.26 6.42 -5.67
C MET A 112 4.18 5.36 -5.50
N ALA A 113 3.26 5.30 -6.46
CA ALA A 113 2.26 4.26 -6.53
C ALA A 113 2.24 3.65 -7.94
N ALA A 114 1.85 2.38 -8.02
CA ALA A 114 1.75 1.67 -9.28
C ALA A 114 0.38 1.00 -9.38
N TYR A 115 -0.17 1.04 -10.58
CA TYR A 115 -1.29 0.24 -10.99
C TYR A 115 -0.77 -1.02 -11.69
N GLY A 116 -1.30 -2.17 -11.32
CA GLY A 116 -0.96 -3.41 -11.97
C GLY A 116 -1.95 -4.51 -11.61
N SER A 117 -2.23 -5.38 -12.56
CA SER A 117 -2.95 -6.63 -12.27
C SER A 117 -2.07 -7.54 -11.44
N ILE A 118 -2.68 -8.33 -10.57
CA ILE A 118 -1.98 -9.41 -9.88
C ILE A 118 -1.49 -10.39 -10.95
N SER A 119 -0.19 -10.55 -11.06
CA SER A 119 0.44 -11.50 -11.98
C SER A 119 0.64 -12.87 -11.36
N GLY A 120 0.69 -12.96 -10.04
CA GLY A 120 0.80 -14.20 -9.28
C GLY A 120 0.60 -13.97 -7.80
N MET A 121 0.24 -15.04 -7.08
CA MET A 121 -0.03 -15.00 -5.64
C MET A 121 0.50 -16.26 -4.96
N THR A 122 0.98 -16.12 -3.74
CA THR A 122 1.32 -17.22 -2.82
C THR A 122 0.28 -17.29 -1.71
N GLY A 123 0.21 -18.42 -1.00
CA GLY A 123 -0.73 -18.57 0.12
C GLY A 123 -2.19 -18.75 -0.29
N VAL A 124 -2.45 -19.02 -1.57
CA VAL A 124 -3.81 -19.26 -2.08
C VAL A 124 -4.41 -20.53 -1.51
N VAL A 125 -5.72 -20.55 -1.36
CA VAL A 125 -6.47 -21.75 -0.96
C VAL A 125 -6.92 -22.53 -2.19
N PRO A 126 -7.10 -23.86 -2.09
CA PRO A 126 -7.37 -24.72 -3.23
C PRO A 126 -8.86 -24.69 -3.67
N PHE A 127 -9.41 -23.50 -3.84
CA PHE A 127 -10.73 -23.27 -4.42
C PHE A 127 -10.62 -22.46 -5.70
N GLY A 128 -11.40 -22.82 -6.72
CA GLY A 128 -11.56 -22.07 -7.95
C GLY A 128 -13.01 -21.73 -8.20
N ILE A 129 -13.23 -20.59 -8.81
CA ILE A 129 -14.54 -20.19 -9.34
C ILE A 129 -14.35 -19.77 -10.80
N PRO A 130 -15.38 -19.93 -11.64
CA PRO A 130 -15.36 -19.40 -13.01
C PRO A 130 -15.11 -17.88 -12.99
N ASP A 131 -14.45 -17.37 -14.03
CA ASP A 131 -14.28 -15.94 -14.26
C ASP A 131 -15.65 -15.31 -14.50
N GLN A 132 -16.07 -14.45 -13.57
CA GLN A 132 -17.36 -13.78 -13.59
C GLN A 132 -17.30 -12.45 -12.84
N GLU A 133 -18.22 -11.55 -13.14
CA GLU A 133 -18.36 -10.31 -12.38
C GLU A 133 -18.79 -10.60 -10.93
N MET A 134 -17.97 -10.15 -9.97
CA MET A 134 -18.24 -10.30 -8.55
C MET A 134 -19.05 -9.12 -8.02
N ILE A 135 -20.25 -9.39 -7.50
CA ILE A 135 -21.13 -8.38 -6.93
C ILE A 135 -20.95 -8.37 -5.41
N PHE A 136 -20.61 -7.22 -4.86
CA PHE A 136 -20.46 -7.08 -3.41
C PHE A 136 -21.74 -7.42 -2.66
N GLY A 137 -21.63 -8.27 -1.61
CA GLY A 137 -22.77 -8.71 -0.79
C GLY A 137 -23.53 -9.92 -1.34
N VAL A 138 -23.12 -10.49 -2.47
CA VAL A 138 -23.65 -11.74 -3.01
C VAL A 138 -22.80 -12.92 -2.54
N GLU A 139 -23.44 -14.01 -2.14
CA GLU A 139 -22.75 -15.25 -1.79
C GLU A 139 -22.39 -16.05 -3.05
N TYR A 140 -21.15 -16.49 -3.13
CA TYR A 140 -20.64 -17.33 -4.21
C TYR A 140 -20.23 -18.70 -3.69
N GLN A 141 -20.64 -19.74 -4.39
CA GLN A 141 -20.30 -21.10 -4.04
C GLN A 141 -18.91 -21.46 -4.55
N LEU A 142 -17.95 -21.66 -3.65
CA LEU A 142 -16.57 -22.00 -3.99
C LEU A 142 -16.35 -23.51 -4.21
N LYS A 143 -17.32 -24.33 -3.83
CA LYS A 143 -17.27 -25.78 -3.97
C LYS A 143 -18.67 -26.32 -4.21
N ALA A 144 -18.84 -27.03 -5.33
CA ALA A 144 -20.13 -27.63 -5.64
C ALA A 144 -20.46 -28.81 -4.70
N GLY A 145 -21.70 -28.88 -4.28
CA GLY A 145 -22.23 -30.02 -3.51
C GLY A 145 -22.68 -31.19 -4.42
N SER A 146 -22.96 -30.90 -5.69
CA SER A 146 -23.40 -31.83 -6.72
C SER A 146 -22.75 -31.51 -8.07
N GLN A 147 -22.85 -32.40 -9.04
CA GLN A 147 -22.15 -32.36 -10.31
C GLN A 147 -22.59 -31.24 -11.28
N ASP A 148 -23.53 -30.39 -10.90
CA ASP A 148 -24.28 -29.59 -11.87
C ASP A 148 -23.55 -28.32 -12.34
N ASP A 149 -22.67 -27.72 -11.50
CA ASP A 149 -22.06 -26.41 -11.82
C ASP A 149 -20.69 -26.50 -12.53
N TYR A 150 -19.93 -27.56 -12.32
CA TYR A 150 -18.55 -27.69 -12.82
C TYR A 150 -18.36 -28.86 -13.80
N GLY A 151 -19.43 -29.53 -14.18
CA GLY A 151 -19.39 -30.71 -15.05
C GLY A 151 -19.07 -32.02 -14.32
N PRO A 152 -19.19 -33.17 -15.00
CA PRO A 152 -19.06 -34.47 -14.40
C PRO A 152 -17.69 -34.72 -13.74
N GLY A 153 -17.71 -35.06 -12.45
CA GLY A 153 -16.51 -35.38 -11.68
C GLY A 153 -15.69 -34.20 -11.19
N ASN A 154 -16.14 -32.97 -11.44
CA ASN A 154 -15.52 -31.76 -10.94
C ASN A 154 -16.40 -31.10 -9.90
N TYR A 155 -15.86 -30.82 -8.73
CA TYR A 155 -16.57 -30.23 -7.58
C TYR A 155 -15.96 -28.89 -7.11
N GLY A 156 -15.03 -28.32 -7.87
CA GLY A 156 -14.36 -27.06 -7.55
C GLY A 156 -13.06 -27.11 -6.73
N PRO A 157 -12.73 -28.19 -5.97
CA PRO A 157 -11.43 -28.31 -5.34
C PRO A 157 -10.29 -28.36 -6.37
N LEU A 158 -9.21 -27.63 -6.09
CA LEU A 158 -8.03 -27.56 -6.96
C LEU A 158 -6.86 -28.37 -6.40
N ALA A 159 -6.09 -29.01 -7.29
CA ALA A 159 -4.83 -29.66 -6.97
C ALA A 159 -3.69 -28.65 -7.22
N LEU A 160 -3.24 -27.93 -6.20
CA LEU A 160 -2.27 -26.85 -6.36
C LEU A 160 -0.83 -27.34 -6.52
N GLU A 161 -0.52 -28.55 -6.11
CA GLU A 161 0.81 -29.17 -6.24
C GLU A 161 0.66 -30.66 -6.57
N LEU A 162 0.19 -31.41 -5.59
CA LEU A 162 -0.07 -32.84 -5.72
C LEU A 162 -1.55 -33.10 -5.52
N ARG A 163 -2.09 -34.05 -6.28
CA ARG A 163 -3.46 -34.54 -6.08
C ARG A 163 -3.56 -35.35 -4.79
N GLY A 164 -4.69 -35.24 -4.14
CA GLY A 164 -5.05 -36.06 -2.98
C GLY A 164 -5.44 -35.28 -1.75
N ALA A 165 -6.17 -35.96 -0.87
CA ALA A 165 -6.81 -35.36 0.30
C ALA A 165 -5.83 -34.69 1.27
N ASP A 166 -4.64 -35.25 1.46
CA ASP A 166 -3.65 -34.71 2.41
C ASP A 166 -3.02 -33.42 1.89
N SER A 167 -2.64 -33.36 0.60
CA SER A 167 -2.10 -32.15 -0.04
C SER A 167 -3.16 -31.05 -0.07
N TYR A 168 -4.38 -31.37 -0.48
CA TYR A 168 -5.50 -30.45 -0.48
C TYR A 168 -5.78 -29.88 0.93
N LEU A 169 -5.85 -30.74 1.96
CA LEU A 169 -6.07 -30.32 3.33
C LEU A 169 -4.96 -29.40 3.85
N ASN A 170 -3.70 -29.75 3.57
CA ASN A 170 -2.55 -28.93 3.97
C ASN A 170 -2.61 -27.55 3.33
N ASN A 171 -2.87 -27.48 2.01
CA ASN A 171 -3.00 -26.22 1.28
C ASN A 171 -4.21 -25.40 1.75
N LEU A 172 -5.30 -26.07 2.14
CA LEU A 172 -6.46 -25.39 2.68
C LEU A 172 -6.18 -24.82 4.07
N LYS A 173 -5.44 -25.52 4.94
CA LYS A 173 -5.09 -25.05 6.28
C LYS A 173 -4.09 -23.90 6.25
N HIS A 174 -3.04 -24.01 5.47
CA HIS A 174 -1.87 -23.13 5.56
C HIS A 174 -1.67 -22.21 4.36
N GLY A 175 -2.44 -22.42 3.29
CA GLY A 175 -2.22 -21.80 1.99
C GLY A 175 -1.13 -22.53 1.20
N TYR A 176 -1.21 -22.47 -0.12
CA TYR A 176 -0.19 -23.03 -1.00
C TYR A 176 1.11 -22.23 -0.90
N SER A 177 2.23 -22.92 -0.63
CA SER A 177 3.53 -22.28 -0.44
C SER A 177 4.19 -21.82 -1.74
N GLY A 178 3.79 -22.37 -2.88
CA GLY A 178 4.25 -21.96 -4.19
C GLY A 178 3.54 -20.71 -4.70
N THR A 179 3.96 -20.22 -5.85
CA THR A 179 3.32 -19.10 -6.55
C THR A 179 2.42 -19.65 -7.65
N ILE A 180 1.18 -19.15 -7.72
CA ILE A 180 0.28 -19.36 -8.85
C ILE A 180 0.22 -18.06 -9.62
N SER A 181 0.43 -18.14 -10.93
CA SER A 181 0.45 -17.01 -11.84
C SER A 181 -0.77 -17.00 -12.76
N VAL A 182 -1.14 -15.82 -13.21
CA VAL A 182 -2.20 -15.69 -14.22
C VAL A 182 -1.77 -16.40 -15.50
N GLY A 183 -2.62 -17.34 -15.96
CA GLY A 183 -2.34 -18.20 -17.13
C GLY A 183 -1.83 -19.59 -16.77
N ASP A 184 -1.56 -19.89 -15.49
CA ASP A 184 -1.20 -21.24 -15.07
C ASP A 184 -2.38 -22.21 -15.23
N TRP A 185 -2.09 -23.40 -15.73
CA TRP A 185 -3.04 -24.51 -15.74
C TRP A 185 -2.98 -25.23 -14.40
N ILE A 186 -4.13 -25.31 -13.73
CA ILE A 186 -4.25 -25.98 -12.44
C ILE A 186 -5.23 -27.13 -12.57
N ASP A 187 -4.77 -28.32 -12.18
CA ASP A 187 -5.60 -29.51 -12.16
C ASP A 187 -6.70 -29.40 -11.10
N THR A 188 -7.82 -30.05 -11.34
CA THR A 188 -8.87 -30.22 -10.33
C THR A 188 -8.67 -31.54 -9.57
N GLU A 189 -9.11 -31.57 -8.32
CA GLU A 189 -9.19 -32.81 -7.55
C GLU A 189 -10.34 -33.68 -8.08
N PRO A 190 -10.10 -34.99 -8.30
CA PRO A 190 -11.10 -35.87 -8.91
C PRO A 190 -12.25 -36.24 -7.98
N GLY A 191 -12.20 -35.85 -6.73
CA GLY A 191 -13.17 -36.19 -5.69
C GLY A 191 -13.80 -34.99 -5.01
N ASN A 192 -14.91 -35.22 -4.32
CA ASN A 192 -15.65 -34.16 -3.64
C ASN A 192 -14.89 -33.52 -2.47
N MET A 193 -13.84 -34.14 -1.92
CA MET A 193 -13.00 -33.60 -0.82
C MET A 193 -13.80 -33.08 0.39
N SER A 194 -14.98 -33.64 0.70
CA SER A 194 -15.89 -33.12 1.76
C SER A 194 -15.26 -33.15 3.14
N GLY A 195 -14.61 -34.25 3.54
CA GLY A 195 -13.93 -34.37 4.84
C GLY A 195 -12.77 -33.38 4.96
N PRO A 196 -11.79 -33.40 4.04
CA PRO A 196 -10.68 -32.45 4.05
C PRO A 196 -11.13 -30.97 4.00
N THR A 197 -12.21 -30.66 3.28
CA THR A 197 -12.76 -29.31 3.23
C THR A 197 -13.29 -28.89 4.60
N TYR A 198 -14.07 -29.75 5.25
CA TYR A 198 -14.60 -29.48 6.59
C TYR A 198 -13.47 -29.25 7.60
N ASP A 199 -12.49 -30.15 7.65
CA ASP A 199 -11.34 -30.07 8.56
C ASP A 199 -10.47 -28.83 8.29
N GLY A 200 -10.26 -28.47 7.03
CA GLY A 200 -9.46 -27.31 6.65
C GLY A 200 -10.13 -25.98 6.99
N ILE A 201 -11.44 -25.86 6.75
CA ILE A 201 -12.20 -24.66 7.09
C ILE A 201 -12.31 -24.52 8.62
N THR A 202 -12.62 -25.60 9.34
CA THR A 202 -12.71 -25.59 10.81
C THR A 202 -11.37 -25.16 11.45
N TYR A 203 -10.24 -25.50 10.83
CA TYR A 203 -8.92 -25.07 11.30
C TYR A 203 -8.70 -23.55 11.17
N ARG A 204 -9.34 -22.88 10.17
CA ARG A 204 -9.17 -21.46 9.87
C ARG A 204 -10.09 -20.52 10.63
N ILE A 205 -11.23 -21.03 11.11
CA ILE A 205 -12.24 -20.29 11.87
C ILE A 205 -12.02 -20.46 13.37
#